data_a3b79b80cb95d22433640a89c8ad9b99
#
_entry.id   a3b79b80cb95d22433640a89c8ad9b99
#
_cell.length_a   1.000
_cell.length_b   1.000
_cell.length_c   1.000
_cell.angle_alpha   90.00
_cell.angle_beta   90.00
_cell.angle_gamma   90.00
#
_symmetry.space_group_name_H-M   'P 1'
#
loop_
_entity.id
_entity.type
_entity.pdbx_description
1 polymer ?
#
loop_
_entity_poly.entity_id
_entity_poly.type
_entity_poly.pdbx_seq_one_letter_code
_entity_poly.pdbx_strand_id
1 'polypeptide(L)'
;MLRAQKLGKQKPWTEKELMSGLKHFFDQNGRYPTAPEVDKYPYLPSARSIERRFGGLVALRKKLRLETQPDFRSGKHSSERAHKINTRAHKTEKTVYEYLKGRFGKEFVHREYFFSDDKRTRADFFVYDTGKGFCVDVFYPSDRRNLAGCLNSKLHKYNNESMGQYPVIFLQMNEKLSQNVLDQLVQNKKSSLNDRQQLMGWGTFQKFCKDRKALRVGKK
;
A
#
# COMPACT_ATOMS: atom_id res chain seq x y z
N MET A 1 -13.62 -21.18 -30.06
CA MET A 1 -14.86 -20.98 -29.32
C MET A 1 -14.54 -20.35 -27.99
N LEU A 2 -15.16 -19.20 -27.67
CA LEU A 2 -14.95 -18.51 -26.39
C LEU A 2 -15.72 -19.23 -25.27
N ARG A 3 -15.05 -19.51 -24.17
CA ARG A 3 -15.67 -20.09 -22.98
C ARG A 3 -16.03 -18.98 -22.00
N ALA A 4 -17.29 -18.91 -21.60
CA ALA A 4 -17.72 -17.98 -20.56
C ALA A 4 -17.44 -18.54 -19.15
N GLN A 5 -17.07 -17.63 -18.24
CA GLN A 5 -16.93 -17.93 -16.82
C GLN A 5 -18.32 -18.24 -16.23
N LYS A 6 -18.43 -19.32 -15.45
CA LYS A 6 -19.67 -19.72 -14.77
C LYS A 6 -19.46 -19.69 -13.26
N LEU A 7 -20.53 -19.45 -12.50
CA LEU A 7 -20.52 -19.61 -11.05
C LEU A 7 -20.48 -21.10 -10.66
N GLY A 8 -19.74 -21.44 -9.61
CA GLY A 8 -19.64 -22.81 -9.08
C GLY A 8 -18.40 -23.60 -9.55
N LYS A 9 -18.39 -24.92 -9.29
CA LYS A 9 -17.29 -25.81 -9.70
C LYS A 9 -17.20 -25.87 -11.23
N GLN A 10 -16.04 -25.48 -11.76
CA GLN A 10 -15.77 -25.49 -13.20
C GLN A 10 -14.69 -26.51 -13.55
N LYS A 11 -14.79 -27.08 -14.75
CA LYS A 11 -13.69 -27.84 -15.34
C LYS A 11 -12.47 -26.92 -15.48
N PRO A 12 -11.23 -27.43 -15.29
CA PRO A 12 -10.02 -26.65 -15.53
C PRO A 12 -10.01 -26.01 -16.90
N TRP A 13 -9.56 -24.77 -16.99
CA TRP A 13 -9.41 -24.07 -18.26
C TRP A 13 -8.28 -24.67 -19.07
N THR A 14 -8.52 -24.96 -20.35
CA THR A 14 -7.49 -25.43 -21.28
C THR A 14 -6.65 -24.26 -21.79
N GLU A 15 -5.43 -24.54 -22.28
CA GLU A 15 -4.57 -23.51 -22.88
C GLU A 15 -5.22 -22.88 -24.12
N LYS A 16 -5.97 -23.66 -24.91
CA LYS A 16 -6.72 -23.15 -26.08
C LYS A 16 -7.80 -22.15 -25.66
N GLU A 17 -8.55 -22.43 -24.59
CA GLU A 17 -9.57 -21.52 -24.08
C GLU A 17 -8.96 -20.23 -23.53
N LEU A 18 -7.85 -20.35 -22.80
CA LEU A 18 -7.12 -19.18 -22.29
C LEU A 18 -6.56 -18.33 -23.43
N MET A 19 -5.98 -18.95 -24.44
CA MET A 19 -5.49 -18.26 -25.64
C MET A 19 -6.63 -17.54 -26.35
N SER A 20 -7.78 -18.18 -26.55
CA SER A 20 -8.94 -17.58 -27.20
C SER A 20 -9.46 -16.37 -26.41
N GLY A 21 -9.56 -16.47 -25.08
CA GLY A 21 -10.00 -15.38 -24.22
C GLY A 21 -9.02 -14.18 -24.23
N LEU A 22 -7.72 -14.46 -24.19
CA LEU A 22 -6.67 -13.41 -24.25
C LEU A 22 -6.66 -12.72 -25.61
N LYS A 23 -6.75 -13.46 -26.72
CA LYS A 23 -6.82 -12.89 -28.07
C LYS A 23 -8.08 -12.04 -28.25
N HIS A 24 -9.24 -12.55 -27.82
CA HIS A 24 -10.48 -11.78 -27.91
C HIS A 24 -10.42 -10.46 -27.14
N PHE A 25 -9.82 -10.45 -25.96
CA PHE A 25 -9.58 -9.20 -25.24
C PHE A 25 -8.64 -8.28 -26.01
N PHE A 26 -7.57 -8.83 -26.59
CA PHE A 26 -6.59 -8.07 -27.39
C PHE A 26 -7.25 -7.44 -28.62
N ASP A 27 -8.07 -8.19 -29.34
CA ASP A 27 -8.77 -7.70 -30.54
C ASP A 27 -9.71 -6.53 -30.23
N GLN A 28 -10.31 -6.52 -29.03
CA GLN A 28 -11.20 -5.44 -28.58
C GLN A 28 -10.45 -4.20 -28.04
N ASN A 29 -9.25 -4.39 -27.45
CA ASN A 29 -8.59 -3.35 -26.67
C ASN A 29 -7.20 -2.96 -27.20
N GLY A 30 -6.69 -3.63 -28.24
CA GLY A 30 -5.34 -3.44 -28.78
C GLY A 30 -4.21 -3.83 -27.83
N ARG A 31 -4.52 -4.44 -26.69
CA ARG A 31 -3.55 -4.86 -25.67
C ARG A 31 -4.08 -6.05 -24.85
N TYR A 32 -3.19 -6.73 -24.14
CA TYR A 32 -3.59 -7.78 -23.18
C TYR A 32 -4.12 -7.20 -21.86
N PRO A 33 -5.03 -7.94 -21.16
CA PRO A 33 -5.64 -7.48 -19.93
C PRO A 33 -4.64 -7.42 -18.77
N THR A 34 -4.89 -6.49 -17.85
CA THR A 34 -4.31 -6.45 -16.51
C THR A 34 -5.05 -7.43 -15.57
N ALA A 35 -4.48 -7.76 -14.40
CA ALA A 35 -5.12 -8.66 -13.44
C ALA A 35 -6.54 -8.21 -13.01
N PRO A 36 -6.79 -6.92 -12.67
CA PRO A 36 -8.14 -6.45 -12.38
C PRO A 36 -9.12 -6.54 -13.55
N GLU A 37 -8.63 -6.40 -14.78
CA GLU A 37 -9.47 -6.55 -15.99
C GLU A 37 -9.81 -8.02 -16.25
N VAL A 38 -8.86 -8.94 -16.03
CA VAL A 38 -9.10 -10.37 -16.08
C VAL A 38 -10.21 -10.80 -15.13
N ASP A 39 -10.20 -10.28 -13.90
CA ASP A 39 -11.21 -10.61 -12.89
C ASP A 39 -12.62 -10.14 -13.28
N LYS A 40 -12.72 -9.13 -14.15
CA LYS A 40 -13.99 -8.59 -14.67
C LYS A 40 -14.38 -9.16 -16.03
N TYR A 41 -13.44 -9.84 -16.70
CA TYR A 41 -13.64 -10.28 -18.06
C TYR A 41 -14.30 -11.68 -18.12
N PRO A 42 -15.46 -11.82 -18.77
CA PRO A 42 -16.24 -13.06 -18.69
C PRO A 42 -15.60 -14.27 -19.39
N TYR A 43 -14.62 -14.05 -20.27
CA TYR A 43 -14.02 -15.13 -21.08
C TYR A 43 -12.62 -15.54 -20.60
N LEU A 44 -12.27 -15.22 -19.35
CA LEU A 44 -11.04 -15.66 -18.69
C LEU A 44 -11.36 -16.12 -17.25
N PRO A 45 -10.59 -17.06 -16.67
CA PRO A 45 -10.68 -17.37 -15.26
C PRO A 45 -10.13 -16.20 -14.42
N SER A 46 -10.36 -16.23 -13.11
CA SER A 46 -9.80 -15.18 -12.24
C SER A 46 -8.28 -15.08 -12.33
N ALA A 47 -7.74 -13.86 -12.17
CA ALA A 47 -6.31 -13.60 -12.16
C ALA A 47 -5.58 -14.47 -11.13
N ARG A 48 -6.18 -14.72 -9.96
CA ARG A 48 -5.64 -15.61 -8.93
C ARG A 48 -5.55 -17.07 -9.39
N SER A 49 -6.49 -17.54 -10.20
CA SER A 49 -6.44 -18.89 -10.78
C SER A 49 -5.29 -19.01 -11.79
N ILE A 50 -5.09 -17.98 -12.61
CA ILE A 50 -3.97 -17.89 -13.56
C ILE A 50 -2.64 -17.85 -12.81
N GLU A 51 -2.55 -17.07 -11.76
CA GLU A 51 -1.34 -16.95 -10.95
C GLU A 51 -0.92 -18.27 -10.31
N ARG A 52 -1.87 -18.96 -9.67
CA ARG A 52 -1.59 -20.28 -9.05
C ARG A 52 -1.15 -21.35 -10.04
N ARG A 53 -1.71 -21.34 -11.26
CA ARG A 53 -1.48 -22.41 -12.24
C ARG A 53 -0.31 -22.13 -13.17
N PHE A 54 -0.06 -20.86 -13.51
CA PHE A 54 0.89 -20.47 -14.55
C PHE A 54 1.96 -19.47 -14.07
N GLY A 55 1.93 -19.04 -12.80
CA GLY A 55 2.83 -18.03 -12.30
C GLY A 55 2.48 -16.59 -12.73
N GLY A 56 1.23 -16.37 -13.18
CA GLY A 56 0.70 -15.06 -13.55
C GLY A 56 0.52 -14.84 -15.06
N LEU A 57 -0.05 -13.68 -15.41
CA LEU A 57 -0.42 -13.36 -16.81
C LEU A 57 0.79 -13.28 -17.76
N VAL A 58 1.94 -12.80 -17.28
CA VAL A 58 3.16 -12.70 -18.10
C VAL A 58 3.68 -14.09 -18.44
N ALA A 59 3.77 -14.97 -17.43
CA ALA A 59 4.21 -16.35 -17.61
C ALA A 59 3.23 -17.13 -18.52
N LEU A 60 1.92 -16.93 -18.34
CA LEU A 60 0.90 -17.53 -19.22
C LEU A 60 1.08 -17.09 -20.68
N ARG A 61 1.22 -15.77 -20.94
CA ARG A 61 1.41 -15.27 -22.32
C ARG A 61 2.68 -15.83 -22.95
N LYS A 62 3.77 -15.88 -22.19
CA LYS A 62 5.04 -16.49 -22.66
C LYS A 62 4.84 -17.98 -23.01
N LYS A 63 4.14 -18.73 -22.17
CA LYS A 63 3.82 -20.14 -22.40
C LYS A 63 2.96 -20.33 -23.66
N LEU A 64 1.98 -19.46 -23.89
CA LEU A 64 1.09 -19.51 -25.04
C LEU A 64 1.71 -18.92 -26.32
N ARG A 65 2.98 -18.47 -26.29
CA ARG A 65 3.68 -17.82 -27.41
C ARG A 65 2.91 -16.63 -28.00
N LEU A 66 2.18 -15.91 -27.16
CA LEU A 66 1.53 -14.67 -27.55
C LEU A 66 2.57 -13.57 -27.57
N GLU A 67 2.48 -12.66 -28.55
CA GLU A 67 3.42 -11.53 -28.66
C GLU A 67 3.54 -10.82 -27.32
N THR A 68 4.78 -10.60 -26.89
CA THR A 68 5.09 -9.94 -25.63
C THR A 68 4.97 -8.44 -25.85
N GLN A 69 3.83 -7.87 -25.53
CA GLN A 69 3.81 -6.45 -25.21
C GLN A 69 4.78 -6.20 -24.04
N PRO A 70 5.41 -5.03 -23.97
CA PRO A 70 6.30 -4.67 -22.88
C PRO A 70 5.63 -5.04 -21.54
N ASP A 71 6.38 -5.71 -20.67
CA ASP A 71 5.89 -6.04 -19.34
C ASP A 71 5.46 -4.72 -18.67
N PHE A 72 4.19 -4.63 -18.22
CA PHE A 72 3.69 -3.46 -17.51
C PHE A 72 4.45 -3.17 -16.19
N ARG A 73 5.33 -4.09 -15.78
CA ARG A 73 6.29 -3.89 -14.68
C ARG A 73 7.53 -3.13 -15.10
N SER A 74 7.78 -3.01 -16.41
CA SER A 74 8.92 -2.31 -17.00
C SER A 74 8.44 -1.34 -18.07
N GLY A 75 9.27 -0.36 -18.43
CA GLY A 75 8.99 0.61 -19.50
C GLY A 75 8.16 1.82 -19.05
N LYS A 76 7.68 2.57 -20.03
CA LYS A 76 7.03 3.90 -19.84
C LYS A 76 5.85 3.86 -18.87
N HIS A 77 4.96 2.89 -18.99
CA HIS A 77 3.78 2.76 -18.10
C HIS A 77 4.15 2.48 -16.65
N SER A 78 5.19 1.67 -16.41
CA SER A 78 5.71 1.43 -15.06
C SER A 78 6.30 2.69 -14.47
N SER A 79 7.10 3.42 -15.25
CA SER A 79 7.71 4.68 -14.84
C SER A 79 6.66 5.76 -14.58
N GLU A 80 5.64 5.90 -15.44
CA GLU A 80 4.54 6.84 -15.22
C GLU A 80 3.72 6.50 -13.97
N ARG A 81 3.46 5.21 -13.73
CA ARG A 81 2.76 4.76 -12.53
C ARG A 81 3.59 5.02 -11.28
N ALA A 82 4.88 4.70 -11.31
CA ALA A 82 5.80 4.98 -10.22
C ALA A 82 5.89 6.49 -9.94
N HIS A 83 5.98 7.31 -11.00
CA HIS A 83 5.99 8.77 -10.87
C HIS A 83 4.70 9.29 -10.21
N LYS A 84 3.52 8.83 -10.64
CA LYS A 84 2.23 9.20 -10.02
C LYS A 84 2.15 8.81 -8.55
N ILE A 85 2.65 7.62 -8.20
CA ILE A 85 2.69 7.15 -6.81
C ILE A 85 3.64 8.03 -5.99
N ASN A 86 4.85 8.28 -6.47
CA ASN A 86 5.84 9.11 -5.80
C ASN A 86 5.37 10.56 -5.61
N THR A 87 4.78 11.17 -6.66
CA THR A 87 4.22 12.53 -6.59
C THR A 87 3.13 12.62 -5.51
N ARG A 88 2.26 11.59 -5.43
CA ARG A 88 1.22 11.53 -4.39
C ARG A 88 1.85 11.37 -3.00
N ALA A 89 2.83 10.48 -2.84
CA ALA A 89 3.52 10.27 -1.58
C ALA A 89 4.16 11.57 -1.09
N HIS A 90 4.94 12.25 -1.92
CA HIS A 90 5.56 13.54 -1.58
C HIS A 90 4.54 14.63 -1.20
N LYS A 91 3.42 14.72 -1.95
CA LYS A 91 2.35 15.67 -1.61
C LYS A 91 1.76 15.37 -0.24
N THR A 92 1.52 14.10 0.04
CA THR A 92 0.94 13.62 1.31
C THR A 92 1.89 13.88 2.47
N GLU A 93 3.16 13.51 2.33
CA GLU A 93 4.20 13.78 3.34
C GLU A 93 4.36 15.28 3.59
N LYS A 94 4.33 16.12 2.54
CA LYS A 94 4.38 17.57 2.69
C LYS A 94 3.21 18.09 3.53
N THR A 95 2.00 17.61 3.30
CA THR A 95 0.81 17.99 4.07
C THR A 95 0.98 17.64 5.55
N VAL A 96 1.45 16.41 5.84
CA VAL A 96 1.69 15.95 7.21
C VAL A 96 2.81 16.77 7.87
N TYR A 97 3.90 17.02 7.16
CA TYR A 97 5.02 17.84 7.67
C TYR A 97 4.58 19.25 8.06
N GLU A 98 3.85 19.96 7.18
CA GLU A 98 3.38 21.32 7.48
C GLU A 98 2.44 21.34 8.68
N TYR A 99 1.57 20.34 8.82
CA TYR A 99 0.72 20.20 9.99
C TYR A 99 1.54 19.97 11.28
N LEU A 100 2.47 19.02 11.26
CA LEU A 100 3.32 18.71 12.42
C LEU A 100 4.18 19.92 12.81
N LYS A 101 4.78 20.58 11.84
CA LYS A 101 5.56 21.80 12.05
C LYS A 101 4.73 22.91 12.69
N GLY A 102 3.51 23.12 12.21
CA GLY A 102 2.60 24.12 12.80
C GLY A 102 2.16 23.77 14.22
N ARG A 103 2.04 22.48 14.55
CA ARG A 103 1.56 22.03 15.85
C ARG A 103 2.66 21.90 16.91
N PHE A 104 3.85 21.43 16.54
CA PHE A 104 4.94 21.11 17.47
C PHE A 104 6.14 22.05 17.36
N GLY A 105 6.27 22.82 16.28
CA GLY A 105 7.45 23.61 15.96
C GLY A 105 8.42 22.89 15.02
N LYS A 106 9.05 23.62 14.11
CA LYS A 106 9.98 23.08 13.10
C LYS A 106 11.15 22.34 13.75
N GLU A 107 11.63 22.84 14.87
CA GLU A 107 12.79 22.35 15.61
C GLU A 107 12.53 20.97 16.24
N PHE A 108 11.28 20.62 16.44
CA PHE A 108 10.85 19.38 17.10
C PHE A 108 10.29 18.33 16.13
N VAL A 109 10.37 18.58 14.82
CA VAL A 109 9.89 17.65 13.79
C VAL A 109 11.04 17.28 12.86
N HIS A 110 11.53 16.07 12.98
CA HIS A 110 12.60 15.52 12.15
C HIS A 110 12.03 14.66 11.04
N ARG A 111 12.52 14.83 9.81
CA ARG A 111 12.18 14.03 8.64
C ARG A 111 13.17 12.88 8.50
N GLU A 112 12.69 11.74 7.98
CA GLU A 112 13.51 10.56 7.69
C GLU A 112 14.39 10.14 8.89
N TYR A 113 13.80 10.11 10.08
CA TYR A 113 14.50 9.86 11.32
C TYR A 113 14.87 8.39 11.47
N PHE A 114 16.18 8.13 11.60
CA PHE A 114 16.69 6.80 11.96
C PHE A 114 16.56 6.61 13.47
N PHE A 115 15.77 5.66 13.89
CA PHE A 115 15.51 5.39 15.31
C PHE A 115 15.88 3.96 15.74
N SER A 116 16.48 3.20 14.82
CA SER A 116 17.08 1.90 15.09
C SER A 116 18.59 1.95 14.86
N ASP A 117 19.32 1.15 15.63
CA ASP A 117 20.79 1.08 15.56
C ASP A 117 21.29 0.51 14.21
N ASP A 118 20.41 -0.16 13.45
CA ASP A 118 20.73 -0.74 12.14
C ASP A 118 20.93 0.31 11.04
N LYS A 119 20.62 1.60 11.31
CA LYS A 119 20.68 2.73 10.36
C LYS A 119 19.96 2.47 9.03
N ARG A 120 19.05 1.51 9.00
CA ARG A 120 18.27 1.12 7.81
C ARG A 120 16.81 1.49 7.94
N THR A 121 16.28 1.38 9.14
CA THR A 121 14.87 1.64 9.39
C THR A 121 14.69 3.07 9.86
N ARG A 122 13.95 3.85 9.07
CA ARG A 122 13.63 5.25 9.35
C ARG A 122 12.13 5.47 9.27
N ALA A 123 11.62 6.31 10.16
CA ALA A 123 10.27 6.85 10.06
C ALA A 123 10.27 8.06 9.12
N ASP A 124 9.15 8.33 8.47
CA ASP A 124 9.02 9.53 7.64
C ASP A 124 9.14 10.78 8.49
N PHE A 125 8.61 10.74 9.74
CA PHE A 125 8.77 11.80 10.72
C PHE A 125 9.00 11.23 12.12
N PHE A 126 9.81 11.96 12.89
CA PHE A 126 9.88 11.84 14.33
C PHE A 126 9.51 13.19 14.97
N VAL A 127 8.65 13.16 15.97
CA VAL A 127 8.15 14.35 16.65
C VAL A 127 8.57 14.28 18.12
N TYR A 128 9.30 15.28 18.58
CA TYR A 128 9.56 15.49 20.01
C TYR A 128 8.37 16.21 20.65
N ASP A 129 7.90 15.69 21.75
CA ASP A 129 6.89 16.32 22.61
C ASP A 129 7.35 16.33 24.07
N THR A 130 6.52 16.79 25.00
CA THR A 130 6.86 16.77 26.44
C THR A 130 6.97 15.37 27.04
N GLY A 131 6.56 14.33 26.30
CA GLY A 131 6.76 12.93 26.63
C GLY A 131 8.01 12.35 26.00
N LYS A 132 7.93 11.13 25.50
CA LYS A 132 9.06 10.44 24.84
C LYS A 132 9.16 10.75 23.34
N GLY A 133 8.22 11.53 22.77
CA GLY A 133 8.08 11.68 21.33
C GLY A 133 7.38 10.48 20.66
N PHE A 134 7.21 10.55 19.34
CA PHE A 134 6.59 9.48 18.56
C PHE A 134 7.05 9.51 17.08
N CYS A 135 7.02 8.34 16.46
CA CYS A 135 7.30 8.18 15.04
C CYS A 135 6.00 8.23 14.23
N VAL A 136 6.07 8.76 13.01
CA VAL A 136 4.98 8.73 12.03
C VAL A 136 5.50 8.14 10.73
N ASP A 137 4.84 7.11 10.24
CA ASP A 137 5.09 6.51 8.93
C ASP A 137 3.83 6.66 8.06
N VAL A 138 3.93 7.51 7.03
CA VAL A 138 2.81 7.96 6.21
C VAL A 138 2.62 7.03 5.02
N PHE A 139 1.38 6.76 4.64
CA PHE A 139 1.09 6.01 3.43
C PHE A 139 -0.29 6.31 2.85
N TYR A 140 -0.46 5.99 1.57
CA TYR A 140 -1.69 6.25 0.85
C TYR A 140 -2.14 4.98 0.10
N PRO A 141 -2.86 4.07 0.75
CA PRO A 141 -3.42 2.89 0.09
C PRO A 141 -4.52 3.28 -0.89
N SER A 142 -4.62 2.59 -2.03
CA SER A 142 -5.64 2.85 -3.05
C SER A 142 -7.04 2.41 -2.59
N ASP A 143 -7.10 1.32 -1.83
CA ASP A 143 -8.32 0.65 -1.39
C ASP A 143 -8.06 -0.24 -0.16
N ARG A 144 -9.11 -0.89 0.36
CA ARG A 144 -9.04 -1.77 1.54
C ARG A 144 -8.09 -2.96 1.36
N ARG A 145 -8.01 -3.55 0.17
CA ARG A 145 -7.10 -4.68 -0.11
C ARG A 145 -5.64 -4.23 -0.09
N ASN A 146 -5.38 -3.10 -0.74
CA ASN A 146 -4.04 -2.50 -0.76
C ASN A 146 -3.63 -2.02 0.63
N LEU A 147 -4.57 -1.48 1.44
CA LEU A 147 -4.33 -1.12 2.84
C LEU A 147 -3.74 -2.28 3.65
N ALA A 148 -4.33 -3.48 3.53
CA ALA A 148 -3.83 -4.66 4.24
C ALA A 148 -2.40 -5.05 3.82
N GLY A 149 -2.09 -4.95 2.52
CA GLY A 149 -0.74 -5.18 1.98
C GLY A 149 0.27 -4.15 2.47
N CYS A 150 -0.10 -2.87 2.41
CA CYS A 150 0.76 -1.77 2.90
C CYS A 150 1.03 -1.91 4.40
N LEU A 151 0.00 -2.19 5.20
CA LEU A 151 0.17 -2.38 6.65
C LEU A 151 1.09 -3.57 6.96
N ASN A 152 0.95 -4.71 6.27
CA ASN A 152 1.85 -5.84 6.46
C ASN A 152 3.31 -5.48 6.17
N SER A 153 3.56 -4.77 5.08
CA SER A 153 4.92 -4.32 4.73
C SER A 153 5.51 -3.41 5.81
N LYS A 154 4.69 -2.49 6.35
CA LYS A 154 5.12 -1.61 7.45
C LYS A 154 5.38 -2.39 8.73
N LEU A 155 4.50 -3.30 9.11
CA LEU A 155 4.69 -4.15 10.29
C LEU A 155 5.97 -4.97 10.19
N HIS A 156 6.26 -5.54 9.02
CA HIS A 156 7.53 -6.25 8.81
C HIS A 156 8.74 -5.32 8.97
N LYS A 157 8.67 -4.09 8.47
CA LYS A 157 9.71 -3.06 8.64
C LYS A 157 9.93 -2.69 10.10
N TYR A 158 8.86 -2.63 10.92
CA TYR A 158 8.87 -2.15 12.31
C TYR A 158 8.81 -3.28 13.36
N ASN A 159 9.06 -4.52 12.98
CA ASN A 159 8.93 -5.68 13.89
C ASN A 159 10.24 -6.04 14.62
N ASN A 160 11.28 -5.22 14.53
CA ASN A 160 12.55 -5.45 15.23
C ASN A 160 12.47 -5.01 16.69
N GLU A 161 13.01 -5.81 17.60
CA GLU A 161 13.00 -5.57 19.06
C GLU A 161 13.64 -4.22 19.46
N SER A 162 14.63 -3.75 18.71
CA SER A 162 15.28 -2.45 18.91
C SER A 162 14.38 -1.23 18.71
N MET A 163 13.19 -1.43 18.14
CA MET A 163 12.23 -0.38 17.83
C MET A 163 11.26 -0.05 18.97
N GLY A 164 11.42 -0.72 20.11
CA GLY A 164 10.47 -0.66 21.21
C GLY A 164 10.44 0.66 22.02
N GLN A 165 11.25 1.65 21.71
CA GLN A 165 11.37 2.85 22.57
C GLN A 165 10.26 3.89 22.35
N TYR A 166 9.77 4.04 21.11
CA TYR A 166 8.84 5.12 20.76
C TYR A 166 7.52 4.57 20.20
N PRO A 167 6.39 5.24 20.47
CA PRO A 167 5.15 4.98 19.74
C PRO A 167 5.33 5.19 18.24
N VAL A 168 4.76 4.29 17.44
CA VAL A 168 4.78 4.36 15.97
C VAL A 168 3.36 4.51 15.45
N ILE A 169 3.10 5.60 14.75
CA ILE A 169 1.81 5.88 14.11
C ILE A 169 1.90 5.54 12.63
N PHE A 170 1.18 4.54 12.20
CA PHE A 170 0.96 4.26 10.78
C PHE A 170 -0.17 5.15 10.29
N LEU A 171 0.18 6.25 9.62
CA LEU A 171 -0.76 7.28 9.21
C LEU A 171 -1.25 7.03 7.78
N GLN A 172 -2.50 6.62 7.68
CA GLN A 172 -3.19 6.41 6.41
C GLN A 172 -3.86 7.71 5.95
N MET A 173 -3.62 8.13 4.70
CA MET A 173 -4.03 9.43 4.17
C MET A 173 -5.10 9.37 3.05
N ASN A 174 -5.63 8.20 2.72
CA ASN A 174 -6.75 8.11 1.78
C ASN A 174 -8.07 8.33 2.51
N GLU A 175 -8.69 9.48 2.29
CA GLU A 175 -9.96 9.88 2.94
C GLU A 175 -11.14 8.92 2.65
N LYS A 176 -11.06 8.12 1.58
CA LYS A 176 -12.06 7.09 1.26
C LYS A 176 -12.06 5.92 2.23
N LEU A 177 -11.03 5.79 3.06
CA LEU A 177 -10.89 4.74 4.07
C LEU A 177 -11.10 5.37 5.46
N SER A 178 -12.31 5.23 5.99
CA SER A 178 -12.67 5.76 7.30
C SER A 178 -11.92 5.05 8.44
N GLN A 179 -11.86 5.67 9.63
CA GLN A 179 -11.25 5.06 10.82
C GLN A 179 -11.88 3.71 11.16
N ASN A 180 -13.20 3.57 11.03
CA ASN A 180 -13.88 2.30 11.27
C ASN A 180 -13.36 1.16 10.38
N VAL A 181 -12.99 1.43 9.12
CA VAL A 181 -12.37 0.45 8.23
C VAL A 181 -10.98 0.04 8.71
N LEU A 182 -10.23 1.00 9.27
CA LEU A 182 -8.90 0.76 9.84
C LEU A 182 -9.01 -0.11 11.10
N ASP A 183 -9.94 0.23 12.00
CA ASP A 183 -10.16 -0.48 13.26
C ASP A 183 -10.63 -1.92 13.00
N GLN A 184 -11.55 -2.13 12.06
CA GLN A 184 -11.96 -3.47 11.63
C GLN A 184 -10.80 -4.28 11.06
N LEU A 185 -9.89 -3.65 10.30
CA LEU A 185 -8.73 -4.35 9.78
C LEU A 185 -7.81 -4.82 10.91
N VAL A 186 -7.57 -3.96 11.90
CA VAL A 186 -6.73 -4.28 13.07
C VAL A 186 -7.37 -5.40 13.90
N GLN A 187 -8.68 -5.32 14.18
CA GLN A 187 -9.42 -6.34 14.93
C GLN A 187 -9.42 -7.71 14.25
N ASN A 188 -9.59 -7.73 12.92
CA ASN A 188 -9.61 -8.98 12.15
C ASN A 188 -8.23 -9.63 12.00
N LYS A 189 -7.17 -8.85 12.18
CA LYS A 189 -5.80 -9.34 12.22
C LYS A 189 -5.39 -9.60 13.68
N LYS A 190 -5.79 -10.74 14.24
CA LYS A 190 -5.28 -11.20 15.52
C LYS A 190 -3.75 -11.13 15.50
N SER A 191 -3.13 -10.14 16.19
CA SER A 191 -1.69 -10.08 16.47
C SER A 191 -0.76 -9.21 15.63
N SER A 192 -1.21 -8.21 14.90
CA SER A 192 -0.26 -7.51 14.03
C SER A 192 0.28 -6.18 14.55
N LEU A 193 -0.45 -5.49 15.41
CA LEU A 193 0.04 -4.27 16.06
C LEU A 193 0.44 -4.60 17.52
N ASN A 194 1.60 -4.10 17.95
CA ASN A 194 1.96 -4.12 19.36
C ASN A 194 1.39 -2.89 20.09
N ASP A 195 1.50 -2.86 21.42
CA ASP A 195 0.93 -1.81 22.27
C ASP A 195 1.43 -0.38 21.96
N ARG A 196 2.52 -0.26 21.21
CA ARG A 196 3.11 1.03 20.80
C ARG A 196 2.81 1.39 19.36
N GLN A 197 2.16 0.53 18.60
CA GLN A 197 1.82 0.75 17.21
C GLN A 197 0.34 1.07 17.05
N GLN A 198 0.03 2.11 16.29
CA GLN A 198 -1.35 2.53 16.05
C GLN A 198 -1.56 2.81 14.57
N LEU A 199 -2.70 2.39 14.05
CA LEU A 199 -3.13 2.69 12.69
C LEU A 199 -4.19 3.79 12.74
N MET A 200 -3.88 4.94 12.13
CA MET A 200 -4.75 6.12 12.19
C MET A 200 -5.05 6.68 10.81
N GLY A 201 -6.28 7.13 10.61
CA GLY A 201 -6.65 8.06 9.55
C GLY A 201 -6.35 9.51 9.97
N TRP A 202 -6.40 10.43 9.00
CA TRP A 202 -6.01 11.83 9.20
C TRP A 202 -6.73 12.53 10.36
N GLY A 203 -8.05 12.41 10.45
CA GLY A 203 -8.83 13.06 11.51
C GLY A 203 -8.51 12.56 12.91
N THR A 204 -8.30 11.24 13.07
CA THR A 204 -7.89 10.62 14.33
C THR A 204 -6.48 11.04 14.72
N PHE A 205 -5.57 11.11 13.74
CA PHE A 205 -4.21 11.60 13.96
C PHE A 205 -4.17 13.07 14.42
N GLN A 206 -5.01 13.92 13.84
CA GLN A 206 -5.10 15.30 14.29
C GLN A 206 -5.58 15.42 15.74
N LYS A 207 -6.56 14.61 16.17
CA LYS A 207 -6.99 14.53 17.57
C LYS A 207 -5.85 14.06 18.47
N PHE A 208 -5.18 12.97 18.11
CA PHE A 208 -4.01 12.47 18.81
C PHE A 208 -2.93 13.54 19.00
N CYS A 209 -2.64 14.32 17.97
CA CYS A 209 -1.67 15.41 18.06
C CYS A 209 -2.15 16.57 18.95
N LYS A 210 -3.47 16.87 18.99
CA LYS A 210 -4.02 17.93 19.86
C LYS A 210 -3.90 17.59 21.33
N ASP A 211 -3.99 16.32 21.70
CA ASP A 211 -3.89 15.84 23.08
C ASP A 211 -2.44 15.83 23.59
N ARG A 212 -1.46 15.99 22.70
CA ARG A 212 -0.03 16.03 23.04
C ARG A 212 0.47 17.46 23.26
N LYS A 213 1.30 17.61 24.28
CA LYS A 213 1.90 18.92 24.62
C LYS A 213 3.18 19.13 23.81
N ALA A 214 3.21 20.20 23.03
CA ALA A 214 4.41 20.61 22.29
C ALA A 214 5.50 21.11 23.26
N LEU A 215 6.74 20.82 22.90
CA LEU A 215 7.90 21.48 23.54
C LEU A 215 7.90 22.97 23.17
N ARG A 216 8.50 23.78 24.02
CA ARG A 216 8.70 25.19 23.75
C ARG A 216 10.18 25.49 23.79
N VAL A 217 10.68 26.21 22.80
CA VAL A 217 12.03 26.79 22.86
C VAL A 217 12.01 27.87 23.95
N GLY A 218 12.80 27.71 25.00
CA GLY A 218 12.97 28.75 26.00
C GLY A 218 13.48 30.01 25.32
N LYS A 219 12.79 31.14 25.47
CA LYS A 219 13.37 32.43 25.14
C LYS A 219 14.51 32.66 26.13
N LYS A 220 15.75 32.71 25.62
CA LYS A 220 16.87 33.27 26.38
C LYS A 220 16.69 34.75 26.53
#